data_05ccdb1d6cc64143607c98a42de94f6f
#
_entry.id   05ccdb1d6cc64143607c98a42de94f6f
#
_cell.length_a   1.000
_cell.length_b   1.000
_cell.length_c   1.000
_cell.angle_alpha   90.00
_cell.angle_beta   90.00
_cell.angle_gamma   90.00
#
_symmetry.space_group_name_H-M   'P 1'
#
loop_
_entity.id
_entity.type
_entity.pdbx_description
1 polymer ?
#
loop_
_entity_poly.entity_id
_entity_poly.type
_entity_poly.pdbx_seq_one_letter_code
_entity_poly.pdbx_strand_id
1 'polypeptide(L)'
;KNSLKFIAVAILAIFFTGCSVKEPEPYDYSEFLQKRPHSILVLMPTNDSTEISGPAAVLANAVAPLSEAGYYVFPVALVNDTFKLNGITEPSEIAAVPLNKLDKIFHADSVLYINIKDYGTSYAVISSSTRVVLEAKLIDIKSGATLWQGSAMAAEDSSSGQSSLLGMLVSAVISQVANTISDRSYDLAVMADAYL
;
A
#
# COMPACT_ATOMS: atom_id res chain seq x y z
N LYS A 1 -57.75 18.76 2.21
CA LYS A 1 -57.16 18.36 0.90
C LYS A 1 -55.81 19.05 0.62
N ASN A 2 -55.55 20.27 1.13
CA ASN A 2 -54.29 21.00 0.94
C ASN A 2 -53.22 20.61 1.97
N SER A 3 -53.58 20.25 3.20
CA SER A 3 -52.62 19.81 4.22
C SER A 3 -51.88 18.50 3.83
N LEU A 4 -52.57 17.59 3.14
CA LEU A 4 -51.93 16.34 2.66
C LEU A 4 -50.87 16.61 1.60
N LYS A 5 -51.06 17.63 0.76
CA LYS A 5 -50.07 18.05 -0.25
C LYS A 5 -48.85 18.69 0.39
N PHE A 6 -49.02 19.49 1.44
CA PHE A 6 -47.90 20.07 2.19
C PHE A 6 -47.07 19.01 2.92
N ILE A 7 -47.72 17.97 3.48
CA ILE A 7 -47.00 16.85 4.11
C ILE A 7 -46.21 16.05 3.08
N ALA A 8 -46.79 15.78 1.91
CA ALA A 8 -46.08 15.06 0.84
C ALA A 8 -44.87 15.83 0.33
N VAL A 9 -44.96 17.16 0.16
CA VAL A 9 -43.85 18.02 -0.23
C VAL A 9 -42.74 18.07 0.84
N ALA A 10 -43.15 18.14 2.13
CA ALA A 10 -42.20 18.13 3.24
C ALA A 10 -41.42 16.80 3.34
N ILE A 11 -42.12 15.67 3.12
CA ILE A 11 -41.46 14.34 3.08
C ILE A 11 -40.49 14.24 1.88
N LEU A 12 -40.89 14.74 0.71
CA LEU A 12 -40.03 14.74 -0.47
C LEU A 12 -38.78 15.60 -0.28
N ALA A 13 -38.88 16.72 0.44
CA ALA A 13 -37.74 17.59 0.74
C ALA A 13 -36.68 16.93 1.66
N ILE A 14 -37.10 16.01 2.54
CA ILE A 14 -36.18 15.27 3.43
C ILE A 14 -35.30 14.28 2.67
N PHE A 15 -35.77 13.75 1.52
CA PHE A 15 -34.99 12.85 0.68
C PHE A 15 -33.87 13.55 -0.12
N PHE A 16 -33.88 14.88 -0.20
CA PHE A 16 -32.84 15.66 -0.87
C PHE A 16 -31.67 16.12 0.03
N THR A 17 -31.72 15.81 1.33
CA THR A 17 -30.53 15.99 2.19
C THR A 17 -29.53 14.89 1.89
N GLY A 18 -28.91 14.94 0.72
CA GLY A 18 -27.79 14.08 0.35
C GLY A 18 -26.66 14.30 1.34
N CYS A 19 -26.10 13.20 1.88
CA CYS A 19 -24.85 13.24 2.62
C CYS A 19 -23.79 13.87 1.72
N SER A 20 -23.34 15.06 2.05
CA SER A 20 -22.14 15.63 1.46
C SER A 20 -20.95 14.81 1.96
N VAL A 21 -20.51 13.84 1.18
CA VAL A 21 -19.23 13.17 1.41
C VAL A 21 -18.16 14.21 1.13
N LYS A 22 -17.43 14.63 2.18
CA LYS A 22 -16.27 15.50 2.02
C LYS A 22 -15.26 14.73 1.17
N GLU A 23 -14.98 15.20 -0.04
CA GLU A 23 -13.90 14.65 -0.86
C GLU A 23 -12.59 14.77 -0.08
N PRO A 24 -11.78 13.71 -0.01
CA PRO A 24 -10.46 13.79 0.59
C PRO A 24 -9.64 14.86 -0.13
N GLU A 25 -8.90 15.65 0.64
CA GLU A 25 -7.99 16.63 0.04
C GLU A 25 -6.97 15.90 -0.84
N PRO A 26 -6.70 16.41 -2.06
CA PRO A 26 -5.71 15.79 -2.94
C PRO A 26 -4.34 15.79 -2.26
N TYR A 27 -3.60 14.69 -2.42
CA TYR A 27 -2.25 14.58 -1.89
C TYR A 27 -1.33 15.64 -2.51
N ASP A 28 -0.49 16.28 -1.69
CA ASP A 28 0.49 17.26 -2.17
C ASP A 28 1.73 16.55 -2.75
N TYR A 29 1.83 16.54 -4.06
CA TYR A 29 2.95 15.98 -4.82
C TYR A 29 4.07 17.00 -5.11
N SER A 30 4.08 18.18 -4.50
CA SER A 30 5.03 19.26 -4.82
C SER A 30 6.49 18.83 -4.69
N GLU A 31 6.87 18.21 -3.57
CA GLU A 31 8.22 17.66 -3.35
C GLU A 31 8.59 16.59 -4.37
N PHE A 32 7.67 15.67 -4.66
CA PHE A 32 7.88 14.62 -5.65
C PHE A 32 8.13 15.21 -7.04
N LEU A 33 7.28 16.15 -7.47
CA LEU A 33 7.39 16.82 -8.77
C LEU A 33 8.66 17.68 -8.90
N GLN A 34 9.15 18.23 -7.80
CA GLN A 34 10.39 18.99 -7.77
C GLN A 34 11.62 18.08 -7.90
N LYS A 35 11.63 16.95 -7.18
CA LYS A 35 12.78 16.02 -7.14
C LYS A 35 12.85 15.07 -8.32
N ARG A 36 11.69 14.60 -8.82
CA ARG A 36 11.54 13.68 -9.95
C ARG A 36 12.54 12.51 -9.90
N PRO A 37 12.46 11.64 -8.90
CA PRO A 37 13.37 10.52 -8.79
C PRO A 37 13.24 9.61 -10.02
N HIS A 38 14.36 9.12 -10.55
CA HIS A 38 14.40 8.16 -11.66
C HIS A 38 14.69 6.75 -11.17
N SER A 39 15.28 6.62 -9.99
CA SER A 39 15.65 5.35 -9.40
C SER A 39 15.11 5.21 -7.98
N ILE A 40 14.64 3.99 -7.68
CA ILE A 40 14.06 3.64 -6.38
C ILE A 40 14.81 2.43 -5.80
N LEU A 41 15.36 2.61 -4.60
CA LEU A 41 15.89 1.54 -3.78
C LEU A 41 14.78 1.01 -2.89
N VAL A 42 14.27 -0.18 -3.16
CA VAL A 42 13.25 -0.83 -2.33
C VAL A 42 13.96 -1.64 -1.25
N LEU A 43 13.72 -1.31 0.02
CA LEU A 43 14.27 -2.04 1.15
C LEU A 43 13.36 -3.21 1.56
N MET A 44 13.94 -4.20 2.25
CA MET A 44 13.15 -5.28 2.84
C MET A 44 12.08 -4.70 3.77
N PRO A 45 10.78 -5.00 3.53
CA PRO A 45 9.70 -4.50 4.36
C PRO A 45 9.85 -4.89 5.83
N THR A 46 9.58 -3.95 6.73
CA THR A 46 9.38 -4.26 8.14
C THR A 46 8.01 -4.92 8.34
N ASN A 47 7.86 -5.73 9.39
CA ASN A 47 6.68 -6.56 9.57
C ASN A 47 6.18 -6.52 11.02
N ASP A 48 5.00 -5.96 11.22
CA ASP A 48 4.30 -5.94 12.51
C ASP A 48 3.35 -7.15 12.65
N SER A 49 3.15 -7.94 11.57
CA SER A 49 2.32 -9.14 11.58
C SER A 49 3.08 -10.37 12.09
N THR A 50 2.37 -11.47 12.30
CA THR A 50 2.96 -12.75 12.70
C THR A 50 3.39 -13.61 11.51
N GLU A 51 3.07 -13.22 10.28
CA GLU A 51 3.37 -14.00 9.07
C GLU A 51 4.81 -13.75 8.60
N ILE A 52 5.62 -14.79 8.65
CA ILE A 52 7.07 -14.70 8.34
C ILE A 52 7.31 -14.50 6.83
N SER A 53 6.43 -14.99 5.98
CA SER A 53 6.57 -14.90 4.52
C SER A 53 6.20 -13.52 3.96
N GLY A 54 5.47 -12.70 4.73
CA GLY A 54 4.96 -11.40 4.32
C GLY A 54 6.01 -10.47 3.71
N PRO A 55 7.16 -10.22 4.36
CA PRO A 55 8.17 -9.31 3.82
C PRO A 55 8.72 -9.71 2.46
N ALA A 56 8.97 -11.01 2.25
CA ALA A 56 9.47 -11.50 0.98
C ALA A 56 8.41 -11.39 -0.14
N ALA A 57 7.15 -11.68 0.17
CA ALA A 57 6.05 -11.58 -0.78
C ALA A 57 5.81 -10.12 -1.20
N VAL A 58 5.70 -9.21 -0.25
CA VAL A 58 5.52 -7.77 -0.51
C VAL A 58 6.69 -7.22 -1.32
N LEU A 59 7.94 -7.50 -0.92
CA LEU A 59 9.13 -7.05 -1.66
C LEU A 59 9.13 -7.53 -3.13
N ALA A 60 8.77 -8.80 -3.36
CA ALA A 60 8.76 -9.36 -4.72
C ALA A 60 7.70 -8.67 -5.61
N ASN A 61 6.55 -8.32 -5.03
CA ASN A 61 5.45 -7.72 -5.77
C ASN A 61 5.60 -6.20 -6.00
N ALA A 62 6.33 -5.49 -5.15
CA ALA A 62 6.56 -4.07 -5.30
C ALA A 62 7.40 -3.70 -6.55
N VAL A 63 8.22 -4.60 -7.06
CA VAL A 63 9.15 -4.33 -8.18
C VAL A 63 8.43 -4.07 -9.49
N ALA A 64 7.43 -4.89 -9.84
CA ALA A 64 6.76 -4.82 -11.13
C ALA A 64 6.02 -3.49 -11.34
N PRO A 65 5.12 -3.04 -10.46
CA PRO A 65 4.38 -1.79 -10.67
C PRO A 65 5.29 -0.57 -10.72
N LEU A 66 6.36 -0.53 -9.91
CA LEU A 66 7.34 0.57 -9.96
C LEU A 66 8.11 0.60 -11.28
N SER A 67 8.50 -0.56 -11.79
CA SER A 67 9.21 -0.66 -13.07
C SER A 67 8.29 -0.30 -14.25
N GLU A 68 7.02 -0.71 -14.22
CA GLU A 68 6.00 -0.35 -15.20
C GLU A 68 5.67 1.14 -15.20
N ALA A 69 5.76 1.79 -14.03
CA ALA A 69 5.64 3.24 -13.91
C ALA A 69 6.85 4.01 -14.46
N GLY A 70 7.92 3.30 -14.90
CA GLY A 70 9.09 3.88 -15.55
C GLY A 70 10.27 4.16 -14.64
N TYR A 71 10.26 3.69 -13.40
CA TYR A 71 11.39 3.83 -12.48
C TYR A 71 12.43 2.72 -12.70
N TYR A 72 13.69 3.07 -12.51
CA TYR A 72 14.72 2.07 -12.33
C TYR A 72 14.64 1.53 -10.90
N VAL A 73 14.24 0.28 -10.74
CA VAL A 73 14.20 -0.41 -9.44
C VAL A 73 15.46 -1.24 -9.28
N PHE A 74 16.20 -1.02 -8.19
CA PHE A 74 17.40 -1.81 -7.90
C PHE A 74 17.04 -3.28 -7.71
N PRO A 75 17.83 -4.23 -8.26
CA PRO A 75 17.55 -5.65 -8.10
C PRO A 75 17.51 -6.04 -6.62
N VAL A 76 16.32 -6.34 -6.10
CA VAL A 76 16.07 -6.54 -4.67
C VAL A 76 16.92 -7.66 -4.05
N ALA A 77 17.25 -8.69 -4.83
CA ALA A 77 18.13 -9.76 -4.39
C ALA A 77 19.56 -9.23 -4.10
N LEU A 78 20.11 -8.40 -4.99
CA LEU A 78 21.44 -7.81 -4.80
C LEU A 78 21.45 -6.81 -3.65
N VAL A 79 20.37 -6.05 -3.47
CA VAL A 79 20.22 -5.14 -2.33
C VAL A 79 20.26 -5.92 -1.02
N ASN A 80 19.47 -6.98 -0.90
CA ASN A 80 19.46 -7.84 0.28
C ASN A 80 20.79 -8.53 0.54
N ASP A 81 21.44 -9.04 -0.50
CA ASP A 81 22.76 -9.67 -0.38
C ASP A 81 23.81 -8.66 0.08
N THR A 82 23.74 -7.42 -0.37
CA THR A 82 24.63 -6.35 0.09
C THR A 82 24.50 -6.13 1.60
N PHE A 83 23.29 -6.10 2.14
CA PHE A 83 23.09 -5.98 3.58
C PHE A 83 23.57 -7.22 4.33
N LYS A 84 23.24 -8.44 3.87
CA LYS A 84 23.68 -9.70 4.47
C LYS A 84 25.19 -9.83 4.54
N LEU A 85 25.91 -9.46 3.47
CA LEU A 85 27.36 -9.48 3.43
C LEU A 85 28.01 -8.50 4.43
N ASN A 86 27.27 -7.47 4.84
CA ASN A 86 27.68 -6.53 5.88
C ASN A 86 27.13 -6.88 7.28
N GLY A 87 26.56 -8.09 7.45
CA GLY A 87 26.06 -8.57 8.74
C GLY A 87 24.70 -8.01 9.17
N ILE A 88 23.98 -7.34 8.27
CA ILE A 88 22.66 -6.78 8.53
C ILE A 88 21.63 -7.70 7.87
N THR A 89 20.84 -8.40 8.68
CA THR A 89 19.87 -9.39 8.20
C THR A 89 18.41 -9.05 8.57
N GLU A 90 18.24 -8.29 9.63
CA GLU A 90 16.92 -7.93 10.12
C GLU A 90 16.33 -6.73 9.37
N PRO A 91 15.07 -6.77 8.91
CA PRO A 91 14.44 -5.67 8.19
C PRO A 91 14.45 -4.33 8.96
N SER A 92 14.30 -4.39 10.27
CA SER A 92 14.36 -3.20 11.13
C SER A 92 15.74 -2.55 11.16
N GLU A 93 16.81 -3.35 11.13
CA GLU A 93 18.19 -2.86 11.06
C GLU A 93 18.49 -2.28 9.66
N ILE A 94 17.98 -2.92 8.60
CA ILE A 94 18.07 -2.42 7.22
C ILE A 94 17.39 -1.05 7.11
N ALA A 95 16.18 -0.93 7.64
CA ALA A 95 15.42 0.32 7.64
C ALA A 95 16.08 1.43 8.48
N ALA A 96 16.89 1.07 9.47
CA ALA A 96 17.63 2.02 10.31
C ALA A 96 18.96 2.50 9.71
N VAL A 97 19.37 1.97 8.55
CA VAL A 97 20.61 2.39 7.89
C VAL A 97 20.50 3.86 7.45
N PRO A 98 21.43 4.73 7.84
CA PRO A 98 21.39 6.15 7.49
C PRO A 98 21.39 6.39 5.98
N LEU A 99 20.58 7.35 5.51
CA LEU A 99 20.44 7.69 4.08
C LEU A 99 21.77 7.99 3.40
N ASN A 100 22.71 8.65 4.08
CA ASN A 100 24.03 8.94 3.54
C ASN A 100 24.90 7.69 3.31
N LYS A 101 24.62 6.59 4.00
CA LYS A 101 25.26 5.29 3.72
C LYS A 101 24.59 4.61 2.53
N LEU A 102 23.25 4.66 2.45
CA LEU A 102 22.50 4.14 1.30
C LEU A 102 22.93 4.85 0.01
N ASP A 103 23.06 6.19 0.05
CA ASP A 103 23.54 6.98 -1.09
C ASP A 103 24.95 6.56 -1.53
N LYS A 104 25.88 6.38 -0.60
CA LYS A 104 27.25 5.96 -0.92
C LYS A 104 27.36 4.56 -1.51
N ILE A 105 26.46 3.65 -1.18
CA ILE A 105 26.47 2.26 -1.63
C ILE A 105 25.74 2.10 -2.95
N PHE A 106 24.54 2.65 -3.05
CA PHE A 106 23.62 2.38 -4.15
C PHE A 106 23.51 3.54 -5.15
N HIS A 107 23.79 4.78 -4.74
CA HIS A 107 23.61 5.99 -5.56
C HIS A 107 22.19 6.12 -6.13
N ALA A 108 21.18 5.70 -5.37
CA ALA A 108 19.80 5.81 -5.74
C ALA A 108 19.26 7.23 -5.51
N ASP A 109 18.28 7.66 -6.30
CA ASP A 109 17.63 8.97 -6.09
C ASP A 109 16.71 8.94 -4.88
N SER A 110 16.01 7.84 -4.69
CA SER A 110 15.04 7.67 -3.61
C SER A 110 15.08 6.28 -2.99
N VAL A 111 14.56 6.17 -1.79
CA VAL A 111 14.42 4.92 -1.05
C VAL A 111 12.97 4.72 -0.64
N LEU A 112 12.44 3.53 -0.90
CA LEU A 112 11.09 3.10 -0.51
C LEU A 112 11.18 2.22 0.74
N TYR A 113 10.52 2.70 1.79
CA TYR A 113 10.27 1.95 3.03
C TYR A 113 8.85 1.43 3.00
N ILE A 114 8.67 0.15 3.28
CA ILE A 114 7.36 -0.48 3.41
C ILE A 114 7.25 -1.11 4.79
N ASN A 115 6.13 -0.90 5.45
CA ASN A 115 5.81 -1.56 6.71
C ASN A 115 4.51 -2.37 6.56
N ILE A 116 4.58 -3.65 6.87
CA ILE A 116 3.45 -4.55 6.87
C ILE A 116 2.78 -4.44 8.23
N LYS A 117 1.57 -3.83 8.28
CA LYS A 117 0.78 -3.70 9.50
C LYS A 117 0.00 -4.96 9.84
N ASP A 118 -0.50 -5.63 8.81
CA ASP A 118 -1.25 -6.87 8.93
C ASP A 118 -1.03 -7.72 7.68
N TYR A 119 -0.86 -9.02 7.86
CA TYR A 119 -0.69 -9.98 6.76
C TYR A 119 -1.11 -11.36 7.23
N GLY A 120 -2.11 -11.95 6.59
CA GLY A 120 -2.50 -13.32 6.86
C GLY A 120 -3.99 -13.56 6.90
N THR A 121 -4.36 -14.76 7.36
CA THR A 121 -5.73 -15.23 7.44
C THR A 121 -6.14 -15.44 8.89
N SER A 122 -7.23 -14.80 9.30
CA SER A 122 -7.90 -15.04 10.57
C SER A 122 -9.03 -16.03 10.40
N TYR A 123 -9.12 -17.00 11.29
CA TYR A 123 -10.15 -18.04 11.27
C TYR A 123 -11.13 -17.85 12.43
N ALA A 124 -12.42 -17.73 12.11
CA ALA A 124 -13.52 -17.82 13.06
C ALA A 124 -14.27 -19.14 12.84
N VAL A 125 -15.15 -19.54 13.78
CA VAL A 125 -15.83 -20.84 13.75
C VAL A 125 -16.61 -21.12 12.46
N ILE A 126 -17.09 -20.06 11.78
CA ILE A 126 -17.93 -20.16 10.57
C ILE A 126 -17.43 -19.30 9.39
N SER A 127 -16.32 -18.60 9.56
CA SER A 127 -15.77 -17.73 8.50
C SER A 127 -14.25 -17.63 8.63
N SER A 128 -13.59 -17.34 7.50
CA SER A 128 -12.20 -16.90 7.48
C SER A 128 -12.10 -15.57 6.75
N SER A 129 -11.25 -14.68 7.22
CA SER A 129 -10.90 -13.46 6.52
C SER A 129 -9.40 -13.38 6.31
N THR A 130 -9.00 -13.09 5.09
CA THR A 130 -7.60 -12.83 4.74
C THR A 130 -7.43 -11.35 4.54
N ARG A 131 -6.38 -10.76 5.13
CA ARG A 131 -6.15 -9.32 5.11
C ARG A 131 -4.68 -9.01 4.94
N VAL A 132 -4.40 -7.98 4.15
CA VAL A 132 -3.07 -7.37 4.02
C VAL A 132 -3.23 -5.86 4.19
N VAL A 133 -2.43 -5.26 5.06
CA VAL A 133 -2.39 -3.82 5.29
C VAL A 133 -0.94 -3.37 5.22
N LEU A 134 -0.66 -2.45 4.30
CA LEU A 134 0.66 -1.91 4.06
C LEU A 134 0.68 -0.40 4.32
N GLU A 135 1.80 0.09 4.82
CA GLU A 135 2.15 1.50 4.85
C GLU A 135 3.47 1.67 4.11
N ALA A 136 3.57 2.69 3.26
CA ALA A 136 4.80 2.93 2.52
C ALA A 136 5.19 4.41 2.53
N LYS A 137 6.50 4.67 2.43
CA LYS A 137 7.08 5.99 2.42
C LYS A 137 8.26 6.06 1.45
N LEU A 138 8.19 6.96 0.50
CA LEU A 138 9.26 7.26 -0.45
C LEU A 138 10.02 8.50 0.02
N ILE A 139 11.33 8.37 0.18
CA ILE A 139 12.20 9.43 0.69
C ILE A 139 13.29 9.75 -0.33
N ASP A 140 13.52 11.05 -0.61
CA ASP A 140 14.69 11.51 -1.36
C ASP A 140 15.96 11.20 -0.58
N ILE A 141 16.87 10.45 -1.16
CA ILE A 141 18.02 9.90 -0.42
C ILE A 141 19.02 10.99 -0.04
N LYS A 142 19.10 12.07 -0.81
CA LYS A 142 20.06 13.17 -0.60
C LYS A 142 19.58 14.19 0.41
N SER A 143 18.32 14.60 0.34
CA SER A 143 17.76 15.61 1.23
C SER A 143 17.05 15.04 2.46
N GLY A 144 16.62 13.77 2.42
CA GLY A 144 15.77 13.16 3.43
C GLY A 144 14.31 13.64 3.37
N ALA A 145 13.93 14.40 2.34
CA ALA A 145 12.56 14.85 2.17
C ALA A 145 11.63 13.68 1.85
N THR A 146 10.44 13.69 2.43
CA THR A 146 9.39 12.74 2.07
C THR A 146 8.78 13.15 0.76
N LEU A 147 8.96 12.34 -0.29
CA LEU A 147 8.41 12.56 -1.62
C LEU A 147 6.97 12.10 -1.70
N TRP A 148 6.67 10.99 -1.05
CA TRP A 148 5.35 10.39 -1.02
C TRP A 148 5.21 9.48 0.19
N GLN A 149 3.99 9.36 0.68
CA GLN A 149 3.60 8.36 1.67
C GLN A 149 2.16 7.94 1.44
N GLY A 150 1.87 6.67 1.72
CA GLY A 150 0.54 6.12 1.53
C GLY A 150 0.32 4.87 2.36
N SER A 151 -0.91 4.40 2.34
CA SER A 151 -1.30 3.13 2.93
C SER A 151 -2.30 2.43 2.01
N ALA A 152 -2.21 1.10 1.95
CA ALA A 152 -3.13 0.28 1.18
C ALA A 152 -3.64 -0.88 2.03
N MET A 153 -4.86 -1.31 1.77
CA MET A 153 -5.47 -2.46 2.41
C MET A 153 -6.21 -3.31 1.38
N ALA A 154 -5.94 -4.61 1.39
CA ALA A 154 -6.73 -5.60 0.69
C ALA A 154 -7.29 -6.60 1.69
N ALA A 155 -8.57 -6.99 1.55
CA ALA A 155 -9.22 -7.96 2.43
C ALA A 155 -10.21 -8.83 1.64
N GLU A 156 -10.31 -10.11 2.00
CA GLU A 156 -11.26 -11.06 1.44
C GLU A 156 -11.89 -11.89 2.56
N ASP A 157 -13.23 -11.97 2.56
CA ASP A 157 -14.01 -12.77 3.50
C ASP A 157 -14.62 -14.00 2.80
N SER A 158 -14.46 -15.19 3.39
CA SER A 158 -15.01 -16.44 2.86
C SER A 158 -16.51 -16.63 3.14
N SER A 159 -17.13 -15.80 3.98
CA SER A 159 -18.54 -15.90 4.36
C SER A 159 -19.52 -15.36 3.32
N SER A 160 -19.06 -14.59 2.36
CA SER A 160 -19.88 -14.10 1.26
C SER A 160 -19.54 -14.91 0.01
N GLY A 161 -20.47 -15.79 -0.41
CA GLY A 161 -20.39 -16.54 -1.67
C GLY A 161 -20.38 -15.66 -2.93
N GLN A 162 -20.03 -14.42 -2.76
CA GLN A 162 -19.80 -13.39 -3.76
C GLN A 162 -18.60 -12.62 -3.26
N SER A 163 -17.50 -12.63 -4.03
CA SER A 163 -16.32 -11.81 -3.77
C SER A 163 -16.73 -10.36 -3.53
N SER A 164 -17.06 -10.04 -2.30
CA SER A 164 -17.33 -8.66 -1.94
C SER A 164 -15.98 -8.00 -1.65
N LEU A 165 -15.44 -7.35 -2.66
CA LEU A 165 -14.38 -6.35 -2.54
C LEU A 165 -14.88 -5.16 -1.69
N LEU A 166 -15.45 -5.45 -0.53
CA LEU A 166 -15.89 -4.45 0.43
C LEU A 166 -14.76 -4.22 1.44
N GLY A 167 -13.90 -3.29 1.12
CA GLY A 167 -12.84 -2.89 2.03
C GLY A 167 -11.74 -2.07 1.41
N MET A 168 -11.90 -1.64 0.17
CA MET A 168 -10.96 -0.73 -0.45
C MET A 168 -11.17 0.70 0.04
N LEU A 169 -10.56 1.05 1.14
CA LEU A 169 -10.33 2.45 1.49
C LEU A 169 -8.97 2.84 0.92
N VAL A 170 -8.99 3.31 -0.31
CA VAL A 170 -7.82 3.84 -0.99
C VAL A 170 -7.88 5.35 -0.94
N SER A 171 -6.88 5.96 -0.37
CA SER A 171 -6.52 7.32 -0.72
C SER A 171 -5.41 7.25 -1.76
N ALA A 172 -5.78 6.98 -2.98
CA ALA A 172 -5.18 7.31 -4.28
C ALA A 172 -5.60 6.28 -5.36
N VAL A 173 -6.25 6.77 -6.36
CA VAL A 173 -6.71 6.29 -7.68
C VAL A 173 -6.26 4.90 -8.17
N ILE A 174 -7.27 4.11 -8.59
CA ILE A 174 -7.21 2.71 -9.03
C ILE A 174 -7.48 2.53 -10.51
N SER A 175 -7.01 1.44 -11.11
CA SER A 175 -7.82 0.56 -12.00
C SER A 175 -7.21 -0.84 -12.21
N GLN A 176 -8.05 -1.82 -11.91
CA GLN A 176 -8.23 -3.19 -12.46
C GLN A 176 -7.05 -4.13 -12.65
N VAL A 177 -7.14 -5.35 -12.07
CA VAL A 177 -7.11 -6.66 -12.75
C VAL A 177 -7.48 -7.81 -11.81
N ALA A 178 -8.20 -8.80 -12.36
CA ALA A 178 -8.75 -9.97 -11.68
C ALA A 178 -7.96 -11.27 -11.93
N ASN A 179 -7.98 -12.14 -10.92
CA ASN A 179 -7.93 -13.63 -10.92
C ASN A 179 -6.65 -14.40 -11.31
N THR A 180 -6.05 -15.15 -10.37
CA THR A 180 -6.10 -16.64 -10.28
C THR A 180 -5.21 -17.22 -9.16
N ILE A 181 -5.81 -17.85 -8.20
CA ILE A 181 -5.59 -18.99 -7.29
C ILE A 181 -4.13 -19.53 -7.06
N SER A 182 -3.60 -19.47 -5.83
CA SER A 182 -3.44 -20.57 -4.86
C SER A 182 -2.90 -20.15 -3.48
N ASP A 183 -2.37 -18.95 -3.31
CA ASP A 183 -2.11 -18.35 -2.01
C ASP A 183 -2.85 -17.00 -1.92
N ARG A 184 -4.00 -16.99 -1.23
CA ARG A 184 -4.83 -15.80 -1.12
C ARG A 184 -4.13 -14.62 -0.46
N SER A 185 -3.24 -14.87 0.46
CA SER A 185 -2.46 -13.80 1.11
C SER A 185 -1.47 -13.19 0.13
N TYR A 186 -0.88 -14.00 -0.75
CA TYR A 186 0.01 -13.51 -1.81
C TYR A 186 -0.74 -12.64 -2.81
N ASP A 187 -1.90 -13.10 -3.29
CA ASP A 187 -2.74 -12.34 -4.23
C ASP A 187 -3.18 -10.99 -3.63
N LEU A 188 -3.53 -10.98 -2.34
CA LEU A 188 -3.88 -9.74 -1.64
C LEU A 188 -2.68 -8.83 -1.42
N ALA A 189 -1.47 -9.37 -1.25
CA ALA A 189 -0.25 -8.58 -1.19
C ALA A 189 0.03 -7.89 -2.53
N VAL A 190 -0.15 -8.61 -3.66
CA VAL A 190 -0.05 -8.03 -5.01
C VAL A 190 -1.03 -6.86 -5.17
N MET A 191 -2.29 -7.05 -4.74
CA MET A 191 -3.29 -5.98 -4.79
C MET A 191 -2.88 -4.78 -3.92
N ALA A 192 -2.44 -5.03 -2.69
CA ALA A 192 -2.05 -3.95 -1.78
C ALA A 192 -0.85 -3.15 -2.33
N ASP A 193 0.14 -3.82 -2.90
CA ASP A 193 1.29 -3.15 -3.53
C ASP A 193 0.90 -2.34 -4.77
N ALA A 194 -0.09 -2.80 -5.54
CA ALA A 194 -0.58 -2.07 -6.72
C ALA A 194 -1.33 -0.77 -6.34
N TYR A 195 -1.71 -0.60 -5.07
CA TYR A 195 -2.40 0.57 -4.54
C TYR A 195 -1.49 1.49 -3.70
N LEU A 196 -0.25 1.12 -3.47
CA LEU A 196 0.78 1.98 -2.92
C LEU A 196 1.39 2.87 -3.99
#